data_cf68110bce854faa6aca5081204a796b
#
_entry.id   cf68110bce854faa6aca5081204a796b
#
_cell.length_a   1.000
_cell.length_b   1.000
_cell.length_c   1.000
_cell.angle_alpha   90.00
_cell.angle_beta   90.00
_cell.angle_gamma   90.00
#
_symmetry.space_group_name_H-M   'P 1'
#
loop_
_entity.id
_entity.type
_entity.pdbx_description
1 polymer ?
#
loop_
_entity_poly.entity_id
_entity_poly.type
_entity_poly.pdbx_seq_one_letter_code
_entity_poly.pdbx_strand_id
1 'polypeptide(L)'
;MRYRAIGFAAILVIASFILVFGQAAPAGQAPAGGQTDGQRGQRTFTTNGNGGLVDAPAQGQGGQRGGQRGQRGGPAVPAPPAPRGPDGRVVLNQPLGQPGLWIGGITNLSNPDGTPLKVPYQPWAQGVAQDRRQNQLEPHTRCKPSGGPRQFLTPYGVEFVELPDLKRILILDIGGPHTFRIIHMDGRPHPKDYPPDYYGHNVGRWEGDTLIVDSVGYNEKFWFDRGTFPHSEKLHMVEKFTRLDMNNMRYEVTVDDPMVYTAPWTGQFMVRYVPGDELFEYICQENNFASELMVGVMSSVDRTSPIVP
;
A
#
# COMPACT_ATOMS: atom_id res chain seq x y z
N MET A 1 52.55 -29.79 -43.90
CA MET A 1 51.49 -29.31 -42.99
C MET A 1 50.48 -30.42 -42.83
N ARG A 2 50.44 -31.04 -41.64
CA ARG A 2 49.65 -32.24 -41.40
C ARG A 2 48.49 -31.89 -40.45
N TYR A 3 47.26 -31.97 -40.93
CA TYR A 3 46.08 -31.85 -40.08
C TYR A 3 45.77 -33.22 -39.47
N ARG A 4 45.69 -33.26 -38.13
CA ARG A 4 45.19 -34.44 -37.40
C ARG A 4 43.70 -34.19 -37.07
N ALA A 5 42.85 -35.06 -37.61
CA ALA A 5 41.43 -35.15 -37.24
C ALA A 5 41.30 -35.88 -35.90
N ILE A 6 40.57 -35.25 -34.94
CA ILE A 6 40.16 -35.89 -33.68
C ILE A 6 38.70 -36.19 -33.80
N GLY A 7 38.38 -37.50 -33.83
CA GLY A 7 37.01 -37.97 -33.87
C GLY A 7 36.37 -37.90 -32.47
N PHE A 8 35.15 -37.34 -32.38
CA PHE A 8 34.28 -37.44 -31.22
C PHE A 8 33.37 -38.67 -31.36
N ALA A 9 33.50 -39.60 -30.43
CA ALA A 9 32.55 -40.70 -30.27
C ALA A 9 31.38 -40.22 -29.42
N ALA A 10 30.15 -40.20 -29.97
CA ALA A 10 28.95 -39.94 -29.25
C ALA A 10 28.45 -41.20 -28.55
N ILE A 11 28.38 -41.22 -27.24
CA ILE A 11 27.78 -42.27 -26.43
C ILE A 11 26.29 -41.92 -26.23
N LEU A 12 25.43 -42.73 -26.83
CA LEU A 12 23.98 -42.64 -26.68
C LEU A 12 23.59 -43.44 -25.43
N VAL A 13 23.17 -42.80 -24.37
CA VAL A 13 22.58 -43.45 -23.20
C VAL A 13 21.05 -43.43 -23.35
N ILE A 14 20.47 -44.60 -23.62
CA ILE A 14 19.04 -44.82 -23.65
C ILE A 14 18.59 -45.08 -22.20
N ALA A 15 17.90 -44.10 -21.56
CA ALA A 15 17.22 -44.33 -20.30
C ALA A 15 15.82 -44.84 -20.51
N SER A 16 15.59 -46.12 -20.16
CA SER A 16 14.27 -46.75 -20.18
C SER A 16 13.44 -46.26 -18.98
N PHE A 17 12.38 -45.51 -19.21
CA PHE A 17 11.39 -45.18 -18.18
C PHE A 17 10.39 -46.36 -18.06
N ILE A 18 10.38 -47.00 -16.90
CA ILE A 18 9.34 -47.94 -16.50
C ILE A 18 8.19 -47.15 -15.89
N LEU A 19 7.04 -47.12 -16.56
CA LEU A 19 5.78 -46.61 -16.02
C LEU A 19 5.18 -47.66 -15.07
N VAL A 20 5.21 -47.36 -13.76
CA VAL A 20 4.48 -48.14 -12.76
C VAL A 20 3.11 -47.48 -12.56
N PHE A 21 2.05 -48.14 -13.04
CA PHE A 21 0.68 -47.80 -12.70
C PHE A 21 0.40 -48.22 -11.25
N GLY A 22 0.32 -47.28 -10.34
CA GLY A 22 -0.18 -47.49 -8.99
C GLY A 22 -1.70 -47.48 -8.96
N GLN A 23 -2.30 -48.58 -8.53
CA GLN A 23 -3.73 -48.68 -8.27
C GLN A 23 -4.12 -47.84 -7.04
N ALA A 24 -5.20 -47.05 -7.17
CA ALA A 24 -5.81 -46.31 -6.08
C ALA A 24 -6.44 -47.26 -5.05
N ALA A 25 -6.08 -47.12 -3.79
CA ALA A 25 -6.73 -47.78 -2.65
C ALA A 25 -7.99 -47.00 -2.23
N PRO A 26 -9.03 -47.65 -1.68
CA PRO A 26 -10.26 -46.98 -1.30
C PRO A 26 -10.09 -46.13 -0.03
N ALA A 27 -10.79 -45.00 0.02
CA ALA A 27 -10.80 -44.04 1.10
C ALA A 27 -11.28 -44.65 2.43
N GLY A 28 -10.37 -44.74 3.40
CA GLY A 28 -10.70 -45.03 4.79
C GLY A 28 -11.07 -43.74 5.53
N GLN A 29 -12.21 -43.76 6.22
CA GLN A 29 -12.65 -42.70 7.11
C GLN A 29 -11.64 -42.50 8.25
N ALA A 30 -11.15 -41.29 8.43
CA ALA A 30 -10.33 -40.89 9.57
C ALA A 30 -11.24 -40.44 10.74
N PRO A 31 -10.83 -40.70 12.00
CA PRO A 31 -11.60 -40.32 13.17
C PRO A 31 -11.51 -38.79 13.42
N ALA A 32 -12.61 -38.24 13.92
CA ALA A 32 -12.74 -36.83 14.29
C ALA A 32 -11.80 -36.54 15.51
N GLY A 33 -10.70 -35.88 15.23
CA GLY A 33 -9.84 -35.23 16.22
C GLY A 33 -10.10 -33.73 16.25
N GLY A 34 -10.54 -33.21 17.40
CA GLY A 34 -10.83 -31.79 17.57
C GLY A 34 -9.58 -30.94 17.39
N GLN A 35 -9.59 -30.11 16.36
CA GLN A 35 -8.69 -28.96 16.21
C GLN A 35 -9.41 -27.72 16.72
N THR A 36 -8.85 -27.13 17.76
CA THR A 36 -9.17 -25.76 18.16
C THR A 36 -8.45 -24.83 17.18
N ASP A 37 -9.11 -24.51 16.07
CA ASP A 37 -8.66 -23.49 15.16
C ASP A 37 -8.80 -22.13 15.83
N GLY A 38 -7.67 -21.47 16.06
CA GLY A 38 -7.61 -20.04 16.30
C GLY A 38 -8.13 -19.30 15.08
N GLN A 39 -9.41 -18.96 15.06
CA GLN A 39 -10.01 -18.11 14.04
C GLN A 39 -9.36 -16.73 14.12
N ARG A 40 -8.40 -16.45 13.23
CA ARG A 40 -8.09 -15.09 12.83
C ARG A 40 -9.34 -14.53 12.15
N GLY A 41 -10.00 -13.57 12.80
CA GLY A 41 -11.23 -12.98 12.31
C GLY A 41 -11.04 -12.38 10.92
N GLN A 42 -11.69 -12.96 9.93
CA GLN A 42 -11.86 -12.34 8.61
C GLN A 42 -12.65 -11.04 8.82
N ARG A 43 -12.04 -9.90 8.52
CA ARG A 43 -12.75 -8.62 8.50
C ARG A 43 -13.62 -8.60 7.24
N THR A 44 -14.91 -8.51 7.42
CA THR A 44 -15.86 -8.27 6.34
C THR A 44 -16.09 -6.77 6.18
N PHE A 45 -16.13 -6.29 4.94
CA PHE A 45 -16.35 -4.88 4.63
C PHE A 45 -17.70 -4.71 3.92
N THR A 46 -18.41 -3.64 4.23
CA THR A 46 -19.62 -3.22 3.51
C THR A 46 -19.38 -1.84 2.88
N THR A 47 -20.08 -1.54 1.80
CA THR A 47 -20.05 -0.21 1.19
C THR A 47 -21.01 0.74 1.91
N ASN A 48 -20.55 1.95 2.25
CA ASN A 48 -21.45 3.04 2.66
C ASN A 48 -22.10 3.65 1.42
N GLY A 49 -23.17 4.44 1.63
CA GLY A 49 -23.94 5.08 0.55
C GLY A 49 -23.15 6.00 -0.41
N ASN A 50 -21.85 6.21 -0.15
CA ASN A 50 -20.93 6.98 -1.00
C ASN A 50 -19.87 6.11 -1.68
N GLY A 51 -20.05 4.77 -1.71
CA GLY A 51 -19.13 3.82 -2.35
C GLY A 51 -17.85 3.52 -1.58
N GLY A 52 -17.68 4.03 -0.36
CA GLY A 52 -16.54 3.70 0.51
C GLY A 52 -16.76 2.36 1.23
N LEU A 53 -15.73 1.52 1.27
CA LEU A 53 -15.74 0.31 2.08
C LEU A 53 -15.60 0.69 3.56
N VAL A 54 -16.51 0.18 4.39
CA VAL A 54 -16.48 0.31 5.85
C VAL A 54 -16.48 -1.08 6.47
N ASP A 55 -15.90 -1.22 7.66
CA ASP A 55 -15.96 -2.49 8.38
C ASP A 55 -17.42 -2.90 8.57
N ALA A 56 -17.79 -4.09 8.11
CA ALA A 56 -19.11 -4.64 8.38
C ALA A 56 -19.21 -4.94 9.89
N PRO A 57 -20.31 -4.58 10.54
CA PRO A 57 -20.54 -5.01 11.92
C PRO A 57 -20.54 -6.54 11.94
N ALA A 58 -19.77 -7.13 12.84
CA ALA A 58 -19.75 -8.57 13.05
C ALA A 58 -21.17 -9.07 13.28
N GLN A 59 -21.67 -9.93 12.39
CA GLN A 59 -22.97 -10.59 12.60
C GLN A 59 -22.84 -11.56 13.78
N GLY A 60 -23.14 -11.08 14.96
CA GLY A 60 -23.28 -11.90 16.16
C GLY A 60 -24.57 -12.70 16.06
N GLN A 61 -24.45 -14.02 16.06
CA GLN A 61 -25.56 -14.91 16.33
C GLN A 61 -26.19 -14.58 17.70
N GLY A 62 -27.52 -14.52 17.71
CA GLY A 62 -28.33 -13.98 18.76
C GLY A 62 -28.05 -14.49 20.17
N GLY A 63 -27.84 -13.55 21.03
CA GLY A 63 -27.92 -13.64 22.46
C GLY A 63 -28.37 -12.29 22.97
N GLN A 64 -29.69 -12.11 23.20
CA GLN A 64 -30.22 -10.96 23.90
C GLN A 64 -29.55 -10.86 25.28
N ARG A 65 -28.66 -9.93 25.46
CA ARG A 65 -28.38 -9.29 26.76
C ARG A 65 -28.29 -7.79 26.52
N GLY A 66 -29.35 -7.11 26.86
CA GLY A 66 -29.39 -5.67 27.01
C GLY A 66 -28.32 -5.21 27.99
N GLY A 67 -27.46 -4.34 27.50
CA GLY A 67 -26.45 -3.65 28.27
C GLY A 67 -26.08 -2.41 27.46
N GLN A 68 -26.78 -1.31 27.68
CA GLN A 68 -26.32 0.03 27.31
C GLN A 68 -24.94 0.24 27.95
N ARG A 69 -23.86 -0.05 27.23
CA ARG A 69 -22.55 0.54 27.51
C ARG A 69 -22.57 1.95 26.91
N GLY A 70 -23.13 2.89 27.68
CA GLY A 70 -22.79 4.29 27.53
C GLY A 70 -21.26 4.41 27.53
N GLN A 71 -20.69 4.93 26.47
CA GLN A 71 -19.34 5.43 26.46
C GLN A 71 -19.25 6.52 27.54
N ARG A 72 -18.87 6.12 28.74
CA ARG A 72 -18.29 7.05 29.70
C ARG A 72 -16.90 7.36 29.14
N GLY A 73 -16.80 8.45 28.37
CA GLY A 73 -15.53 9.05 28.03
C GLY A 73 -14.83 9.49 29.31
N GLY A 74 -14.04 8.59 29.88
CA GLY A 74 -12.99 9.02 30.79
C GLY A 74 -12.03 9.91 29.98
N PRO A 75 -11.29 10.83 30.63
CA PRO A 75 -10.27 11.63 29.94
C PRO A 75 -9.38 10.67 29.17
N ALA A 76 -9.23 10.93 27.86
CA ALA A 76 -8.37 10.10 27.01
C ALA A 76 -6.97 10.10 27.63
N VAL A 77 -6.47 8.92 28.00
CA VAL A 77 -5.09 8.80 28.49
C VAL A 77 -4.19 9.22 27.33
N PRO A 78 -3.32 10.23 27.52
CA PRO A 78 -2.41 10.65 26.45
C PRO A 78 -1.59 9.46 25.96
N ALA A 79 -1.41 9.34 24.66
CA ALA A 79 -0.54 8.32 24.10
C ALA A 79 0.90 8.52 24.64
N PRO A 80 1.66 7.45 24.84
CA PRO A 80 3.07 7.56 25.22
C PRO A 80 3.83 8.41 24.17
N PRO A 81 4.90 9.10 24.57
CA PRO A 81 5.70 9.91 23.67
C PRO A 81 6.28 9.06 22.54
N ALA A 82 6.59 9.70 21.42
CA ALA A 82 7.25 9.04 20.29
C ALA A 82 8.60 8.44 20.72
N PRO A 83 8.92 7.19 20.30
CA PRO A 83 10.20 6.57 20.63
C PRO A 83 11.33 7.33 19.96
N ARG A 84 12.49 7.38 20.63
CA ARG A 84 13.68 8.08 20.15
C ARG A 84 14.86 7.15 20.03
N GLY A 85 15.66 7.37 19.01
CA GLY A 85 16.94 6.71 18.81
C GLY A 85 18.04 7.23 19.73
N PRO A 86 19.24 6.65 19.66
CA PRO A 86 20.40 7.08 20.46
C PRO A 86 20.83 8.53 20.21
N ASP A 87 20.52 9.06 19.03
CA ASP A 87 20.77 10.44 18.61
C ASP A 87 19.70 11.44 19.12
N GLY A 88 18.72 10.96 19.88
CA GLY A 88 17.61 11.75 20.42
C GLY A 88 16.50 12.07 19.43
N ARG A 89 16.65 11.71 18.16
CA ARG A 89 15.65 11.91 17.11
C ARG A 89 14.53 10.87 17.23
N VAL A 90 13.31 11.21 16.84
CA VAL A 90 12.24 10.22 16.71
C VAL A 90 12.61 9.17 15.68
N VAL A 91 12.23 7.94 15.95
CA VAL A 91 12.32 6.84 14.98
C VAL A 91 10.96 6.59 14.36
N LEU A 92 10.92 6.31 13.05
CA LEU A 92 9.68 5.97 12.35
C LEU A 92 9.40 4.49 12.39
N ASN A 93 10.44 3.68 12.58
CA ASN A 93 10.31 2.23 12.71
C ASN A 93 9.66 1.84 14.05
N GLN A 94 9.49 0.56 14.20
CA GLN A 94 8.97 -0.06 15.41
C GLN A 94 9.93 0.13 16.58
N PRO A 95 9.44 0.27 17.82
CA PRO A 95 10.25 0.10 18.99
C PRO A 95 10.88 -1.31 19.02
N LEU A 96 12.11 -1.41 19.50
CA LEU A 96 12.81 -2.71 19.59
C LEU A 96 11.93 -3.75 20.31
N GLY A 97 11.75 -4.91 19.67
CA GLY A 97 10.97 -6.01 20.20
C GLY A 97 9.45 -5.85 20.16
N GLN A 98 8.95 -4.85 19.48
CA GLN A 98 7.51 -4.61 19.34
C GLN A 98 7.14 -4.43 17.86
N PRO A 99 6.85 -5.53 17.14
CA PRO A 99 6.40 -5.41 15.75
C PRO A 99 5.13 -4.56 15.65
N GLY A 100 4.94 -3.93 14.52
CA GLY A 100 3.77 -3.12 14.23
C GLY A 100 3.83 -2.46 12.88
N LEU A 101 2.69 -2.05 12.38
CA LEU A 101 2.55 -1.43 11.06
C LEU A 101 1.93 -0.04 11.19
N TRP A 102 2.27 0.82 10.27
CA TRP A 102 1.62 2.12 10.09
C TRP A 102 0.46 1.98 9.11
N ILE A 103 -0.75 2.31 9.54
CA ILE A 103 -1.97 2.18 8.74
C ILE A 103 -2.67 3.53 8.67
N GLY A 104 -2.81 4.08 7.47
CA GLY A 104 -3.61 5.29 7.21
C GLY A 104 -5.11 4.98 7.10
N GLY A 105 -5.44 3.73 6.85
CA GLY A 105 -6.83 3.28 6.75
C GLY A 105 -7.53 3.72 5.47
N ILE A 106 -8.86 3.70 5.53
CA ILE A 106 -9.73 4.10 4.42
C ILE A 106 -10.12 5.57 4.63
N THR A 107 -9.22 6.47 4.33
CA THR A 107 -9.46 7.91 4.39
C THR A 107 -9.00 8.57 3.09
N ASN A 108 -9.25 9.85 2.95
CA ASN A 108 -8.80 10.66 1.84
C ASN A 108 -7.91 11.79 2.34
N LEU A 109 -7.15 12.38 1.44
CA LEU A 109 -6.46 13.62 1.71
C LEU A 109 -7.47 14.71 2.08
N SER A 110 -7.17 15.49 3.09
CA SER A 110 -8.00 16.59 3.58
C SER A 110 -7.16 17.83 3.92
N ASN A 111 -7.83 18.95 4.13
CA ASN A 111 -7.20 20.11 4.75
C ASN A 111 -6.78 19.80 6.22
N PRO A 112 -5.90 20.61 6.83
CA PRO A 112 -5.49 20.43 8.21
C PRO A 112 -6.63 20.44 9.25
N ASP A 113 -7.73 21.10 8.93
CA ASP A 113 -8.95 21.15 9.74
C ASP A 113 -9.90 19.97 9.49
N GLY A 114 -9.51 19.00 8.62
CA GLY A 114 -10.31 17.86 8.25
C GLY A 114 -11.36 18.12 7.17
N THR A 115 -11.47 19.35 6.68
CA THR A 115 -12.40 19.68 5.60
C THR A 115 -11.90 19.11 4.25
N PRO A 116 -12.82 18.83 3.29
CA PRO A 116 -12.44 18.35 1.97
C PRO A 116 -11.52 19.33 1.24
N LEU A 117 -10.55 18.80 0.51
CA LEU A 117 -9.64 19.60 -0.32
C LEU A 117 -10.39 20.27 -1.47
N LYS A 118 -10.02 21.52 -1.73
CA LYS A 118 -10.34 22.21 -2.97
C LYS A 118 -9.11 22.19 -3.88
N VAL A 119 -9.04 21.19 -4.71
CA VAL A 119 -7.88 20.97 -5.59
C VAL A 119 -7.97 21.89 -6.80
N PRO A 120 -6.93 22.68 -7.11
CA PRO A 120 -6.94 23.67 -8.20
C PRO A 120 -6.63 23.02 -9.56
N TYR A 121 -7.55 22.21 -10.08
CA TYR A 121 -7.38 21.51 -11.35
C TYR A 121 -7.27 22.45 -12.54
N GLN A 122 -6.45 22.08 -13.53
CA GLN A 122 -6.65 22.51 -14.90
C GLN A 122 -8.02 22.02 -15.42
N PRO A 123 -8.69 22.75 -16.32
CA PRO A 123 -10.03 22.35 -16.79
C PRO A 123 -10.12 20.91 -17.33
N TRP A 124 -9.13 20.48 -18.10
CA TRP A 124 -9.08 19.11 -18.62
C TRP A 124 -8.89 18.07 -17.51
N ALA A 125 -8.05 18.36 -16.51
CA ALA A 125 -7.76 17.46 -15.41
C ALA A 125 -8.98 17.24 -14.50
N GLN A 126 -9.82 18.26 -14.35
CA GLN A 126 -11.09 18.13 -13.65
C GLN A 126 -12.02 17.13 -14.35
N GLY A 127 -12.06 17.14 -15.68
CA GLY A 127 -12.82 16.16 -16.46
C GLY A 127 -12.30 14.73 -16.26
N VAL A 128 -10.99 14.54 -16.28
CA VAL A 128 -10.35 13.24 -16.01
C VAL A 128 -10.66 12.76 -14.59
N ALA A 129 -10.55 13.65 -13.60
CA ALA A 129 -10.86 13.31 -12.21
C ALA A 129 -12.33 12.87 -12.03
N GLN A 130 -13.25 13.51 -12.75
CA GLN A 130 -14.66 13.17 -12.75
C GLN A 130 -14.92 11.83 -13.44
N ASP A 131 -14.31 11.58 -14.60
CA ASP A 131 -14.42 10.32 -15.33
C ASP A 131 -13.87 9.14 -14.50
N ARG A 132 -12.71 9.31 -13.89
CA ARG A 132 -12.13 8.31 -12.97
C ARG A 132 -13.12 7.94 -11.86
N ARG A 133 -13.77 8.92 -11.26
CA ARG A 133 -14.73 8.71 -10.16
C ARG A 133 -15.96 7.93 -10.60
N GLN A 134 -16.41 8.13 -11.83
CA GLN A 134 -17.67 7.59 -12.33
C GLN A 134 -17.49 6.28 -13.08
N ASN A 135 -16.41 6.14 -13.83
CA ASN A 135 -16.30 5.12 -14.88
C ASN A 135 -15.06 4.23 -14.78
N GLN A 136 -14.08 4.56 -13.92
CA GLN A 136 -12.82 3.84 -13.89
C GLN A 136 -12.59 3.13 -12.56
N LEU A 137 -11.93 1.97 -12.62
CA LEU A 137 -11.43 1.29 -11.45
C LEU A 137 -10.01 1.79 -11.13
N GLU A 138 -9.77 1.99 -9.85
CA GLU A 138 -8.45 2.35 -9.36
C GLU A 138 -7.39 1.31 -9.77
N PRO A 139 -6.20 1.72 -10.23
CA PRO A 139 -5.13 0.79 -10.64
C PRO A 139 -4.74 -0.23 -9.57
N HIS A 140 -4.82 0.15 -8.30
CA HIS A 140 -4.54 -0.74 -7.18
C HIS A 140 -5.48 -1.97 -7.14
N THR A 141 -6.72 -1.86 -7.60
CA THR A 141 -7.64 -3.01 -7.73
C THR A 141 -7.17 -4.06 -8.72
N ARG A 142 -6.23 -3.70 -9.59
CA ARG A 142 -5.54 -4.58 -10.53
C ARG A 142 -4.10 -4.88 -10.12
N CYS A 143 -3.82 -4.84 -8.83
CA CYS A 143 -2.52 -5.14 -8.25
C CYS A 143 -1.38 -4.24 -8.76
N LYS A 144 -1.68 -3.02 -9.20
CA LYS A 144 -0.63 -2.03 -9.50
C LYS A 144 -0.11 -1.39 -8.22
N PRO A 145 1.17 -1.01 -8.17
CA PRO A 145 1.72 -0.31 -7.02
C PRO A 145 0.96 0.98 -6.69
N SER A 146 0.92 1.31 -5.41
CA SER A 146 0.29 2.54 -4.90
C SER A 146 1.35 3.59 -4.66
N GLY A 147 1.54 4.50 -5.60
CA GLY A 147 2.51 5.59 -5.46
C GLY A 147 2.06 6.68 -4.48
N GLY A 148 3.01 7.43 -3.97
CA GLY A 148 2.77 8.63 -3.14
C GLY A 148 1.87 8.38 -1.93
N PRO A 149 0.90 9.29 -1.68
CA PRO A 149 0.01 9.18 -0.52
C PRO A 149 -0.79 7.88 -0.47
N ARG A 150 -1.13 7.33 -1.64
CA ARG A 150 -1.95 6.12 -1.76
C ARG A 150 -1.32 4.90 -1.09
N GLN A 151 0.01 4.86 -0.98
CA GLN A 151 0.74 3.81 -0.28
C GLN A 151 0.23 3.62 1.16
N PHE A 152 -0.08 4.72 1.85
CA PHE A 152 -0.56 4.70 3.23
C PHE A 152 -2.08 4.51 3.34
N LEU A 153 -2.83 4.76 2.28
CA LEU A 153 -4.29 4.69 2.26
C LEU A 153 -4.81 3.30 1.89
N THR A 154 -4.08 2.27 2.30
CA THR A 154 -4.48 0.87 2.21
C THR A 154 -4.88 0.33 3.59
N PRO A 155 -5.72 -0.70 3.67
CA PRO A 155 -6.04 -1.34 4.95
C PRO A 155 -4.91 -2.25 5.48
N TYR A 156 -3.85 -2.44 4.69
CA TYR A 156 -2.81 -3.42 4.98
C TYR A 156 -1.65 -2.84 5.78
N GLY A 157 -1.33 -1.57 5.55
CA GLY A 157 -0.26 -0.88 6.24
C GLY A 157 1.10 -0.98 5.57
N VAL A 158 2.03 -0.23 6.15
CA VAL A 158 3.42 -0.15 5.73
C VAL A 158 4.36 -0.26 6.93
N GLU A 159 5.58 -0.69 6.68
CA GLU A 159 6.67 -0.69 7.65
C GLU A 159 7.78 0.26 7.20
N PHE A 160 8.28 1.09 8.13
CA PHE A 160 9.48 1.88 7.90
C PHE A 160 10.70 1.12 8.40
N VAL A 161 11.71 0.97 7.54
CA VAL A 161 12.99 0.35 7.89
C VAL A 161 14.10 1.38 7.70
N GLU A 162 14.65 1.88 8.79
CA GLU A 162 15.77 2.80 8.75
C GLU A 162 17.08 2.02 8.65
N LEU A 163 17.91 2.34 7.65
CA LEU A 163 19.20 1.74 7.37
C LEU A 163 20.30 2.83 7.44
N PRO A 164 20.74 3.24 8.64
CA PRO A 164 21.66 4.36 8.82
C PRO A 164 22.99 4.17 8.07
N ASP A 165 23.55 2.97 8.10
CA ASP A 165 24.83 2.65 7.44
C ASP A 165 24.76 2.80 5.91
N LEU A 166 23.59 2.58 5.33
CA LEU A 166 23.31 2.76 3.90
C LEU A 166 22.77 4.15 3.58
N LYS A 167 22.53 4.99 4.59
CA LYS A 167 21.85 6.28 4.46
C LYS A 167 20.56 6.18 3.67
N ARG A 168 19.69 5.25 4.07
CA ARG A 168 18.40 4.97 3.42
C ARG A 168 17.32 4.73 4.45
N ILE A 169 16.12 5.07 4.06
CA ILE A 169 14.89 4.59 4.70
C ILE A 169 14.11 3.82 3.64
N LEU A 170 13.66 2.62 3.97
CA LEU A 170 12.75 1.85 3.15
C LEU A 170 11.34 1.98 3.71
N ILE A 171 10.36 2.11 2.84
CA ILE A 171 8.95 1.94 3.19
C ILE A 171 8.50 0.65 2.50
N LEU A 172 8.27 -0.39 3.29
CA LEU A 172 7.78 -1.68 2.81
C LEU A 172 6.26 -1.64 2.77
N ASP A 173 5.68 -1.98 1.63
CA ASP A 173 4.24 -1.91 1.38
C ASP A 173 3.67 -3.32 1.23
N ILE A 174 2.67 -3.67 2.05
CA ILE A 174 1.96 -4.95 1.94
C ILE A 174 0.96 -4.90 0.79
N GLY A 175 0.37 -3.72 0.53
CA GLY A 175 -0.65 -3.55 -0.48
C GLY A 175 -0.14 -3.72 -1.92
N GLY A 176 -1.00 -4.23 -2.81
CA GLY A 176 -0.66 -4.41 -4.21
C GLY A 176 0.39 -5.51 -4.44
N PRO A 177 1.46 -5.24 -5.20
CA PRO A 177 2.45 -6.26 -5.57
C PRO A 177 3.60 -6.41 -4.55
N HIS A 178 3.42 -6.10 -3.28
CA HIS A 178 4.47 -6.14 -2.27
C HIS A 178 5.72 -5.38 -2.70
N THR A 179 5.59 -4.10 -2.84
CA THR A 179 6.68 -3.24 -3.28
C THR A 179 7.34 -2.52 -2.11
N PHE A 180 8.43 -1.85 -2.42
CA PHE A 180 9.11 -1.00 -1.47
C PHE A 180 9.49 0.32 -2.13
N ARG A 181 9.58 1.35 -1.30
CA ARG A 181 10.04 2.68 -1.69
C ARG A 181 11.36 2.96 -1.00
N ILE A 182 12.34 3.50 -1.72
CA ILE A 182 13.63 3.89 -1.19
C ILE A 182 13.67 5.40 -1.02
N ILE A 183 14.01 5.87 0.18
CA ILE A 183 14.29 7.26 0.46
C ILE A 183 15.80 7.38 0.71
N HIS A 184 16.49 8.15 -0.10
CA HIS A 184 17.92 8.42 0.04
C HIS A 184 18.15 9.52 1.06
N MET A 185 18.95 9.24 2.09
CA MET A 185 19.24 10.15 3.21
C MET A 185 20.65 10.76 3.15
N ASP A 186 21.30 10.69 2.00
CA ASP A 186 22.67 11.14 1.78
C ASP A 186 22.78 12.53 1.14
N GLY A 187 21.66 13.21 0.93
CA GLY A 187 21.60 14.56 0.37
C GLY A 187 21.94 14.66 -1.11
N ARG A 188 21.87 13.54 -1.84
CA ARG A 188 22.09 13.52 -3.29
C ARG A 188 21.07 14.37 -4.04
N PRO A 189 21.40 14.95 -5.20
CA PRO A 189 20.41 15.57 -6.07
C PRO A 189 19.58 14.50 -6.80
N HIS A 190 18.41 14.91 -7.31
CA HIS A 190 17.67 14.07 -8.23
C HIS A 190 18.40 13.89 -9.55
N PRO A 191 18.44 12.66 -10.12
CA PRO A 191 18.97 12.44 -11.46
C PRO A 191 18.15 13.21 -12.51
N LYS A 192 18.84 13.75 -13.51
CA LYS A 192 18.16 14.48 -14.59
C LYS A 192 17.29 13.58 -15.49
N ASP A 193 17.77 12.34 -15.69
CA ASP A 193 17.18 11.37 -16.61
C ASP A 193 16.69 10.13 -15.84
N TYR A 194 15.91 10.35 -14.76
CA TYR A 194 15.31 9.26 -14.01
C TYR A 194 14.13 8.65 -14.80
N PRO A 195 14.16 7.33 -15.08
CA PRO A 195 13.04 6.68 -15.76
C PRO A 195 11.80 6.70 -14.84
N PRO A 196 10.64 7.22 -15.33
CA PRO A 196 9.46 7.33 -14.50
C PRO A 196 8.96 5.97 -13.97
N ASP A 197 8.73 5.89 -12.66
CA ASP A 197 8.18 4.70 -12.02
C ASP A 197 7.05 5.05 -11.02
N TYR A 198 6.54 4.07 -10.29
CA TYR A 198 5.42 4.27 -9.36
C TYR A 198 5.79 5.02 -8.08
N TYR A 199 7.04 4.97 -7.66
CA TYR A 199 7.51 5.53 -6.38
C TYR A 199 8.43 6.72 -6.53
N GLY A 200 8.89 6.98 -7.75
CA GLY A 200 9.79 8.08 -8.07
C GLY A 200 11.17 7.97 -7.41
N HIS A 201 12.00 8.95 -7.63
CA HIS A 201 13.27 9.13 -6.94
C HIS A 201 13.06 10.03 -5.73
N ASN A 202 13.37 9.53 -4.52
CA ASN A 202 13.07 10.18 -3.27
C ASN A 202 14.35 10.53 -2.51
N VAL A 203 14.44 11.78 -2.07
CA VAL A 203 15.54 12.28 -1.25
C VAL A 203 14.97 12.81 0.06
N GLY A 204 15.45 12.28 1.17
CA GLY A 204 14.98 12.62 2.51
C GLY A 204 15.97 13.47 3.29
N ARG A 205 15.42 14.29 4.20
CA ARG A 205 16.16 14.97 5.24
C ARG A 205 15.30 15.09 6.50
N TRP A 206 15.96 15.18 7.62
CA TRP A 206 15.26 15.44 8.87
C TRP A 206 15.24 16.95 9.20
N GLU A 207 14.09 17.43 9.61
CA GLU A 207 13.90 18.77 10.20
C GLU A 207 13.24 18.61 11.57
N GLY A 208 14.06 18.60 12.63
CA GLY A 208 13.60 18.23 13.98
C GLY A 208 13.05 16.79 14.00
N ASP A 209 11.81 16.63 14.44
CA ASP A 209 11.12 15.34 14.51
C ASP A 209 10.30 15.01 13.24
N THR A 210 10.52 15.74 12.15
CA THR A 210 9.82 15.53 10.87
C THR A 210 10.79 15.05 9.80
N LEU A 211 10.47 13.92 9.18
CA LEU A 211 11.12 13.49 7.94
C LEU A 211 10.46 14.22 6.77
N ILE A 212 11.27 14.99 6.04
CA ILE A 212 10.88 15.64 4.79
C ILE A 212 11.40 14.78 3.63
N VAL A 213 10.54 14.45 2.68
CA VAL A 213 10.89 13.68 1.49
C VAL A 213 10.54 14.48 0.25
N ASP A 214 11.54 14.79 -0.54
CA ASP A 214 11.42 15.43 -1.84
C ASP A 214 11.43 14.35 -2.93
N SER A 215 10.49 14.39 -3.88
CA SER A 215 10.24 13.26 -4.77
C SER A 215 9.81 13.72 -6.16
N VAL A 216 10.47 13.14 -7.19
CA VAL A 216 10.21 13.39 -8.62
C VAL A 216 10.29 12.07 -9.40
N GLY A 217 9.99 12.10 -10.69
CA GLY A 217 10.18 10.94 -11.58
C GLY A 217 9.06 9.90 -11.44
N TYR A 218 7.86 10.34 -11.28
CA TYR A 218 6.67 9.48 -11.23
C TYR A 218 6.11 9.19 -12.61
N ASN A 219 5.62 7.96 -12.81
CA ASN A 219 4.77 7.64 -13.95
C ASN A 219 3.31 8.00 -13.66
N GLU A 220 2.45 8.01 -14.68
CA GLU A 220 1.04 8.40 -14.56
C GLU A 220 0.10 7.25 -14.12
N LYS A 221 0.64 6.10 -13.70
CA LYS A 221 -0.09 4.84 -13.59
C LYS A 221 -0.69 4.55 -12.22
N PHE A 222 -0.65 5.49 -11.28
CA PHE A 222 -1.29 5.38 -9.96
C PHE A 222 -2.21 6.56 -9.67
N TRP A 223 -3.01 6.47 -8.62
CA TRP A 223 -3.84 7.55 -8.13
C TRP A 223 -3.39 7.95 -6.73
N PHE A 224 -3.48 9.25 -6.38
CA PHE A 224 -3.08 9.74 -5.06
C PHE A 224 -3.93 9.20 -3.93
N ASP A 225 -5.20 8.96 -4.21
CA ASP A 225 -6.14 8.35 -3.30
C ASP A 225 -7.12 7.47 -4.09
N ARG A 226 -8.18 7.01 -3.44
CA ARG A 226 -9.23 6.25 -4.12
C ARG A 226 -10.11 7.08 -5.04
N GLY A 227 -9.89 8.35 -5.03
CA GLY A 227 -10.88 9.25 -5.60
C GLY A 227 -10.47 9.91 -6.84
N THR A 228 -9.23 9.96 -7.29
CA THR A 228 -9.32 10.62 -8.57
C THR A 228 -8.26 11.63 -8.97
N PHE A 229 -7.34 11.99 -8.11
CA PHE A 229 -6.37 13.03 -8.43
C PHE A 229 -5.42 12.58 -9.56
N PRO A 230 -5.60 13.05 -10.81
CA PRO A 230 -4.66 12.77 -11.86
C PRO A 230 -3.34 13.48 -11.61
N HIS A 231 -2.29 12.97 -12.19
CA HIS A 231 -0.97 13.60 -12.24
C HIS A 231 -0.28 13.24 -13.55
N SER A 232 0.75 13.99 -13.89
CA SER A 232 1.62 13.74 -15.02
C SER A 232 3.02 13.32 -14.58
N GLU A 233 3.90 13.03 -15.52
CA GLU A 233 5.33 12.78 -15.24
C GLU A 233 6.08 14.05 -14.76
N LYS A 234 5.42 15.23 -14.75
CA LYS A 234 5.96 16.45 -14.16
C LYS A 234 5.65 16.60 -12.68
N LEU A 235 5.02 15.57 -12.11
CA LEU A 235 4.71 15.54 -10.69
C LEU A 235 5.96 15.71 -9.84
N HIS A 236 5.92 16.71 -8.96
CA HIS A 236 6.83 16.90 -7.85
C HIS A 236 6.04 16.84 -6.54
N MET A 237 6.51 16.07 -5.59
CA MET A 237 5.89 16.00 -4.27
C MET A 237 6.91 16.31 -3.18
N VAL A 238 6.47 17.06 -2.18
CA VAL A 238 7.18 17.20 -0.90
C VAL A 238 6.30 16.61 0.19
N GLU A 239 6.75 15.52 0.78
CA GLU A 239 6.03 14.81 1.83
C GLU A 239 6.66 15.07 3.19
N LYS A 240 5.84 15.12 4.24
CA LYS A 240 6.28 15.29 5.61
C LYS A 240 5.67 14.20 6.49
N PHE A 241 6.54 13.49 7.17
CA PHE A 241 6.18 12.47 8.15
C PHE A 241 6.54 12.96 9.54
N THR A 242 5.55 13.36 10.32
CA THR A 242 5.74 13.85 11.69
C THR A 242 5.15 12.86 12.67
N ARG A 243 6.00 12.11 13.38
CA ARG A 243 5.54 11.22 14.43
C ARG A 243 5.19 12.02 15.66
N LEU A 244 3.91 12.08 16.02
CA LEU A 244 3.39 12.91 17.10
C LEU A 244 3.56 12.26 18.47
N ASP A 245 3.35 10.95 18.51
CA ASP A 245 3.44 10.12 19.71
C ASP A 245 3.72 8.65 19.32
N MET A 246 3.62 7.72 20.28
CA MET A 246 3.84 6.30 20.04
C MET A 246 2.95 5.76 18.91
N ASN A 247 1.70 6.22 18.83
CA ASN A 247 0.64 5.60 18.03
C ASN A 247 0.24 6.43 16.81
N ASN A 248 0.66 7.69 16.73
CA ASN A 248 0.15 8.62 15.72
C ASN A 248 1.27 9.29 14.95
N MET A 249 1.13 9.31 13.65
CA MET A 249 1.97 10.05 12.72
C MET A 249 1.09 10.88 11.80
N ARG A 250 1.41 12.15 11.64
CA ARG A 250 0.80 13.01 10.64
C ARG A 250 1.59 12.90 9.36
N TYR A 251 0.88 12.60 8.30
CA TYR A 251 1.37 12.66 6.93
C TYR A 251 0.81 13.90 6.26
N GLU A 252 1.69 14.71 5.67
CA GLU A 252 1.34 15.86 4.84
C GLU A 252 2.03 15.70 3.49
N VAL A 253 1.38 16.12 2.43
CA VAL A 253 1.96 16.14 1.08
C VAL A 253 1.61 17.45 0.39
N THR A 254 2.63 18.11 -0.15
CA THR A 254 2.47 19.20 -1.12
C THR A 254 2.70 18.63 -2.51
N VAL A 255 1.73 18.83 -3.37
CA VAL A 255 1.72 18.36 -4.76
C VAL A 255 1.90 19.56 -5.68
N ASP A 256 2.89 19.48 -6.54
CA ASP A 256 3.15 20.46 -7.60
C ASP A 256 3.25 19.73 -8.95
N ASP A 257 2.27 19.94 -9.80
CA ASP A 257 2.23 19.39 -11.15
C ASP A 257 1.56 20.43 -12.08
N PRO A 258 2.36 21.30 -12.70
CA PRO A 258 1.83 22.43 -13.48
C PRO A 258 1.07 22.00 -14.74
N MET A 259 1.23 20.73 -15.17
CA MET A 259 0.44 20.18 -16.27
C MET A 259 -1.00 19.89 -15.85
N VAL A 260 -1.22 19.57 -14.59
CA VAL A 260 -2.51 19.07 -14.07
C VAL A 260 -3.20 20.09 -13.17
N TYR A 261 -2.44 20.89 -12.43
CA TYR A 261 -2.96 21.84 -11.45
C TYR A 261 -2.54 23.27 -11.81
N THR A 262 -3.41 24.23 -11.50
CA THR A 262 -3.13 25.66 -11.73
C THR A 262 -2.24 26.28 -10.64
N ALA A 263 -2.07 25.59 -9.52
CA ALA A 263 -1.19 25.96 -8.40
C ALA A 263 -0.85 24.71 -7.58
N PRO A 264 0.28 24.71 -6.85
CA PRO A 264 0.55 23.69 -5.84
C PRO A 264 -0.55 23.64 -4.78
N TRP A 265 -0.80 22.45 -4.24
CA TRP A 265 -1.77 22.26 -3.18
C TRP A 265 -1.23 21.27 -2.12
N THR A 266 -1.75 21.34 -0.91
CA THR A 266 -1.32 20.50 0.21
C THR A 266 -2.50 19.77 0.79
N GLY A 267 -2.30 18.49 1.11
CA GLY A 267 -3.25 17.66 1.81
C GLY A 267 -2.59 16.85 2.92
N GLN A 268 -3.38 16.36 3.85
CA GLN A 268 -2.90 15.57 4.96
C GLN A 268 -3.87 14.46 5.37
N PHE A 269 -3.38 13.51 6.14
CA PHE A 269 -4.15 12.56 6.93
C PHE A 269 -3.32 12.03 8.10
N MET A 270 -4.00 11.34 9.02
CA MET A 270 -3.33 10.68 10.14
C MET A 270 -3.04 9.22 9.80
N VAL A 271 -1.85 8.76 10.16
CA VAL A 271 -1.42 7.37 10.08
C VAL A 271 -1.29 6.84 11.50
N ARG A 272 -1.86 5.68 11.77
CA ARG A 272 -1.86 5.07 13.08
C ARG A 272 -0.92 3.88 13.14
N TYR A 273 -0.13 3.78 14.19
CA TYR A 273 0.63 2.59 14.52
C TYR A 273 -0.27 1.51 15.11
N VAL A 274 -0.17 0.31 14.58
CA VAL A 274 -0.91 -0.87 15.07
C VAL A 274 0.12 -1.86 15.61
N PRO A 275 0.31 -1.92 16.93
CA PRO A 275 1.27 -2.82 17.55
C PRO A 275 0.82 -4.28 17.42
N GLY A 276 1.80 -5.16 17.23
CA GLY A 276 1.59 -6.59 17.10
C GLY A 276 1.25 -7.07 15.69
N ASP A 277 1.00 -6.15 14.76
CA ASP A 277 0.88 -6.50 13.35
C ASP A 277 2.27 -6.63 12.73
N GLU A 278 2.44 -7.59 11.83
CA GLU A 278 3.69 -7.86 11.13
C GLU A 278 3.46 -7.89 9.63
N LEU A 279 4.53 -7.70 8.85
CA LEU A 279 4.47 -7.95 7.42
C LEU A 279 4.02 -9.39 7.18
N PHE A 280 3.07 -9.57 6.29
CA PHE A 280 2.53 -10.88 5.94
C PHE A 280 2.51 -11.07 4.42
N GLU A 281 2.52 -12.32 4.00
CA GLU A 281 2.39 -12.65 2.59
C GLU A 281 0.99 -12.26 2.08
N TYR A 282 0.96 -11.49 1.00
CA TYR A 282 -0.26 -11.07 0.33
C TYR A 282 -0.06 -11.08 -1.18
N ILE A 283 -0.58 -12.08 -1.86
CA ILE A 283 -0.43 -12.21 -3.32
C ILE A 283 -1.69 -11.65 -3.98
N CYS A 284 -1.61 -10.39 -4.37
CA CYS A 284 -2.74 -9.64 -4.89
C CYS A 284 -3.39 -10.29 -6.14
N GLN A 285 -2.62 -10.98 -6.98
CA GLN A 285 -3.13 -11.61 -8.21
C GLN A 285 -3.91 -12.89 -7.93
N GLU A 286 -3.64 -13.58 -6.81
CA GLU A 286 -4.33 -14.82 -6.48
C GLU A 286 -5.75 -14.52 -5.98
N ASN A 287 -6.74 -15.15 -6.62
CA ASN A 287 -8.16 -14.96 -6.32
C ASN A 287 -8.63 -13.48 -6.33
N ASN A 288 -7.97 -12.63 -7.11
CA ASN A 288 -8.37 -11.24 -7.21
C ASN A 288 -9.54 -11.06 -8.19
N PHE A 289 -10.73 -11.15 -7.67
CA PHE A 289 -11.99 -10.87 -8.39
C PHE A 289 -12.48 -9.43 -8.20
N ALA A 290 -11.68 -8.56 -7.58
CA ALA A 290 -12.11 -7.20 -7.24
C ALA A 290 -12.63 -6.42 -8.46
N SER A 291 -11.96 -6.52 -9.61
CA SER A 291 -12.38 -5.87 -10.85
C SER A 291 -13.69 -6.40 -11.40
N GLU A 292 -14.05 -7.64 -11.10
CA GLU A 292 -15.28 -8.29 -11.55
C GLU A 292 -16.43 -8.02 -10.60
N LEU A 293 -16.15 -7.94 -9.30
CA LEU A 293 -17.14 -7.69 -8.27
C LEU A 293 -17.54 -6.21 -8.15
N MET A 294 -16.70 -5.29 -8.60
CA MET A 294 -16.94 -3.84 -8.52
C MET A 294 -17.74 -3.27 -9.70
N VAL A 295 -18.28 -4.11 -10.54
CA VAL A 295 -19.02 -3.68 -11.76
C VAL A 295 -20.36 -3.02 -11.44
N GLY A 296 -20.91 -3.21 -10.25
CA GLY A 296 -22.20 -2.68 -9.86
C GLY A 296 -23.33 -3.16 -10.82
N VAL A 297 -24.24 -2.28 -11.15
CA VAL A 297 -25.34 -2.56 -12.09
C VAL A 297 -24.95 -2.46 -13.58
N MET A 298 -23.72 -2.07 -13.87
CA MET A 298 -23.23 -1.98 -15.24
C MET A 298 -22.70 -3.36 -15.69
N SER A 299 -23.24 -3.86 -16.77
CA SER A 299 -22.93 -5.20 -17.30
C SER A 299 -21.54 -5.33 -17.96
N SER A 300 -20.82 -4.22 -18.12
CA SER A 300 -19.47 -4.22 -18.68
C SER A 300 -18.59 -3.17 -18.01
N VAL A 301 -17.43 -3.60 -17.52
CA VAL A 301 -16.32 -2.70 -17.21
C VAL A 301 -15.57 -2.42 -18.51
N ASP A 302 -15.31 -1.19 -18.82
CA ASP A 302 -14.35 -0.87 -19.87
C ASP A 302 -12.94 -1.28 -19.40
N ARG A 303 -12.53 -2.46 -19.85
CA ARG A 303 -11.20 -3.02 -19.57
C ARG A 303 -10.14 -2.51 -20.54
N THR A 304 -10.55 -1.70 -21.52
CA THR A 304 -9.67 -1.18 -22.58
C THR A 304 -9.12 0.19 -22.27
N SER A 305 -9.37 0.71 -21.06
CA SER A 305 -8.87 2.02 -20.66
C SER A 305 -7.35 2.11 -20.88
N PRO A 306 -6.86 3.04 -21.70
CA PRO A 306 -5.43 3.22 -21.93
C PRO A 306 -4.68 3.72 -20.69
N ILE A 307 -5.39 4.17 -19.67
CA ILE A 307 -4.84 4.70 -18.41
C ILE A 307 -4.54 3.57 -17.42
N VAL A 308 -5.12 2.39 -17.63
CA VAL A 308 -4.84 1.20 -16.82
C VAL A 308 -4.46 0.06 -17.77
N PRO A 309 -3.17 -0.08 -18.08
CA PRO A 309 -2.67 -1.14 -18.96
C PRO A 309 -2.86 -2.53 -18.36
#